data_89a1ff5c207417f40b4ac44f2e38e5a5
#
_entry.id   89a1ff5c207417f40b4ac44f2e38e5a5
#
_cell.length_a   1.000
_cell.length_b   1.000
_cell.length_c   1.000
_cell.angle_alpha   90.00
_cell.angle_beta   90.00
_cell.angle_gamma   90.00
#
_symmetry.space_group_name_H-M   'P 1'
#
loop_
_entity.id
_entity.type
_entity.pdbx_description
1 polymer ?
#
loop_
_entity_poly.entity_id
_entity_poly.type
_entity_poly.pdbx_seq_one_letter_code
_entity_poly.pdbx_strand_id
1 'polypeptide(L)'
;MKYEAVIGLEVHAELSTKSKIYCSCSTGFGAPINTHTCPVCTGMPGALPVLNKQVVHYAAKMGKATGCTVNQLCKADRKNYFYPDLPKAYQISQFDVPICENGEVFFYVDGVKHSCRLERIHFEEDAGKLLHDEIDGTIVD
;
A
#
# COMPACT_ATOMS: atom_id res chain seq x y z
N MET A 1 0.87 14.37 -37.06
CA MET A 1 0.75 14.36 -35.59
C MET A 1 2.08 13.94 -35.01
N LYS A 2 2.58 14.66 -33.97
CA LYS A 2 3.72 14.19 -33.18
C LYS A 2 3.16 13.49 -31.95
N TYR A 3 3.60 12.27 -31.69
CA TYR A 3 3.27 11.52 -30.49
C TYR A 3 4.42 11.67 -29.49
N GLU A 4 4.11 11.84 -28.22
CA GLU A 4 5.05 11.83 -27.11
C GLU A 4 4.75 10.61 -26.22
N ALA A 5 5.79 9.83 -25.91
CA ALA A 5 5.66 8.70 -25.00
C ALA A 5 5.75 9.22 -23.55
N VAL A 6 4.73 8.95 -22.76
CA VAL A 6 4.71 9.23 -21.32
C VAL A 6 4.63 7.90 -20.58
N ILE A 7 5.63 7.62 -19.73
CA ILE A 7 5.72 6.37 -18.98
C ILE A 7 5.67 6.69 -17.50
N GLY A 8 4.70 6.12 -16.80
CA GLY A 8 4.60 6.12 -15.34
C GLY A 8 4.86 4.73 -14.77
N LEU A 9 5.51 4.68 -13.64
CA LEU A 9 5.72 3.44 -12.87
C LEU A 9 5.03 3.55 -11.52
N GLU A 10 4.40 2.47 -11.10
CA GLU A 10 3.87 2.28 -9.76
C GLU A 10 4.54 1.05 -9.15
N VAL A 11 5.09 1.21 -7.95
CA VAL A 11 5.82 0.15 -7.25
C VAL A 11 5.19 -0.06 -5.90
N HIS A 12 4.80 -1.30 -5.60
CA HIS A 12 4.29 -1.70 -4.30
C HIS A 12 5.38 -2.36 -3.46
N ALA A 13 5.44 -2.03 -2.18
CA ALA A 13 6.33 -2.63 -1.22
C ALA A 13 5.55 -3.05 0.03
N GLU A 14 5.53 -4.33 0.31
CA GLU A 14 5.00 -4.85 1.57
C GLU A 14 5.94 -4.53 2.72
N LEU A 15 5.39 -4.02 3.82
CA LEU A 15 6.18 -3.58 4.97
C LEU A 15 6.29 -4.71 6.00
N SER A 16 7.52 -5.00 6.46
CA SER A 16 7.78 -6.00 7.52
C SER A 16 7.40 -5.48 8.91
N THR A 17 6.11 -5.21 9.10
CA THR A 17 5.53 -4.88 10.40
C THR A 17 5.02 -6.14 11.10
N LYS A 18 4.86 -6.09 12.43
CA LYS A 18 4.33 -7.22 13.20
C LYS A 18 2.80 -7.33 13.13
N SER A 19 2.14 -6.23 12.79
CA SER A 19 0.68 -6.17 12.63
C SER A 19 0.31 -5.43 11.36
N LYS A 20 -0.90 -5.67 10.87
CA LYS A 20 -1.47 -4.98 9.71
C LYS A 20 -1.50 -3.46 9.91
N ILE A 21 -1.69 -2.75 8.81
CA ILE A 21 -1.62 -1.26 8.79
C ILE A 21 -2.69 -0.60 9.66
N TYR A 22 -3.89 -1.16 9.74
CA TYR A 22 -5.05 -0.53 10.40
C TYR A 22 -5.66 -1.35 11.53
N CYS A 23 -5.06 -2.49 11.89
CA CYS A 23 -5.53 -3.33 13.01
C CYS A 23 -4.37 -4.09 13.66
N SER A 24 -4.67 -4.83 14.74
CA SER A 24 -3.67 -5.60 15.49
C SER A 24 -3.43 -7.01 14.97
N CYS A 25 -4.10 -7.43 13.89
CA CYS A 25 -3.89 -8.76 13.32
C CYS A 25 -2.44 -8.96 12.88
N SER A 26 -1.93 -10.17 13.07
CA SER A 26 -0.57 -10.55 12.68
C SER A 26 -0.37 -10.46 11.17
N THR A 27 0.85 -10.15 10.76
CA THR A 27 1.33 -10.23 9.38
C THR A 27 2.21 -11.45 9.14
N GLY A 28 2.18 -12.43 10.05
CA GLY A 28 2.96 -13.66 9.93
C GLY A 28 2.54 -14.47 8.71
N PHE A 29 3.49 -14.77 7.83
CA PHE A 29 3.26 -15.57 6.63
C PHE A 29 3.02 -17.05 6.96
N GLY A 30 2.15 -17.73 6.17
CA GLY A 30 1.93 -19.18 6.27
C GLY A 30 0.94 -19.60 7.36
N ALA A 31 0.16 -18.70 7.91
CA ALA A 31 -0.96 -19.06 8.78
C ALA A 31 -2.11 -19.71 7.97
N PRO A 32 -2.99 -20.49 8.62
CA PRO A 32 -4.18 -20.99 7.94
C PRO A 32 -5.06 -19.83 7.43
N ILE A 33 -5.74 -20.08 6.31
CA ILE A 33 -6.58 -19.09 5.61
C ILE A 33 -7.58 -18.45 6.58
N ASN A 34 -7.73 -17.13 6.50
CA ASN A 34 -8.67 -16.32 7.28
C ASN A 34 -8.52 -16.41 8.81
N THR A 35 -7.33 -16.78 9.32
CA THR A 35 -7.08 -16.78 10.77
C THR A 35 -6.53 -15.45 11.29
N HIS A 36 -5.94 -14.63 10.42
CA HIS A 36 -5.43 -13.30 10.77
C HIS A 36 -6.45 -12.19 10.41
N THR A 37 -7.70 -12.36 10.83
CA THR A 37 -8.78 -11.42 10.57
C THR A 37 -9.41 -10.90 11.86
N CYS A 38 -10.02 -9.73 11.80
CA CYS A 38 -10.75 -9.13 12.92
C CYS A 38 -11.86 -8.21 12.39
N PRO A 39 -12.78 -7.73 13.23
CA PRO A 39 -13.85 -6.83 12.81
C PRO A 39 -13.39 -5.57 12.07
N VAL A 40 -12.17 -5.09 12.30
CA VAL A 40 -11.63 -3.91 11.61
C VAL A 40 -11.27 -4.23 10.16
N CYS A 41 -10.42 -5.22 9.92
CA CYS A 41 -9.99 -5.54 8.56
C CYS A 41 -11.10 -6.17 7.70
N THR A 42 -12.11 -6.80 8.33
CA THR A 42 -13.30 -7.30 7.63
C THR A 42 -14.41 -6.25 7.47
N GLY A 43 -14.23 -5.05 8.01
CA GLY A 43 -15.17 -3.93 7.82
C GLY A 43 -16.50 -4.09 8.53
N MET A 44 -16.52 -4.73 9.69
CA MET A 44 -17.74 -4.89 10.48
C MET A 44 -18.33 -3.54 10.93
N PRO A 45 -19.66 -3.39 11.01
CA PRO A 45 -20.28 -2.16 11.47
C PRO A 45 -19.78 -1.71 12.85
N GLY A 46 -19.41 -0.43 12.96
CA GLY A 46 -18.90 0.18 14.19
C GLY A 46 -17.40 -0.01 14.43
N ALA A 47 -16.70 -0.81 13.62
CA ALA A 47 -15.25 -0.95 13.72
C ALA A 47 -14.55 0.24 13.07
N LEU A 48 -13.51 0.77 13.73
CA LEU A 48 -12.70 1.89 13.23
C LEU A 48 -11.24 1.46 13.08
N PRO A 49 -10.60 1.83 11.95
CA PRO A 49 -9.18 1.56 11.73
C PRO A 49 -8.30 2.40 12.68
N VAL A 50 -7.17 1.82 13.09
CA VAL A 50 -6.13 2.51 13.86
C VAL A 50 -4.80 2.34 13.15
N LEU A 51 -4.22 3.45 12.68
CA LEU A 51 -2.98 3.44 11.90
C LEU A 51 -1.79 2.91 12.72
N ASN A 52 -1.09 1.95 12.16
CA ASN A 52 0.13 1.40 12.73
C ASN A 52 1.27 2.42 12.65
N LYS A 53 1.77 2.84 13.79
CA LYS A 53 2.88 3.82 13.90
C LYS A 53 4.14 3.38 13.13
N GLN A 54 4.43 2.08 13.08
CA GLN A 54 5.62 1.57 12.39
C GLN A 54 5.54 1.76 10.87
N VAL A 55 4.35 1.70 10.29
CA VAL A 55 4.11 2.01 8.87
C VAL A 55 4.50 3.45 8.56
N VAL A 56 4.07 4.40 9.40
CA VAL A 56 4.44 5.82 9.26
C VAL A 56 5.95 6.01 9.33
N HIS A 57 6.62 5.34 10.26
CA HIS A 57 8.08 5.39 10.36
C HIS A 57 8.78 4.83 9.11
N TYR A 58 8.30 3.72 8.55
CA TYR A 58 8.88 3.14 7.34
C TYR A 58 8.65 4.03 6.12
N ALA A 59 7.45 4.57 5.95
CA ALA A 59 7.15 5.51 4.87
C ALA A 59 8.02 6.77 4.96
N ALA A 60 8.16 7.36 6.14
CA ALA A 60 9.02 8.52 6.36
C ALA A 60 10.51 8.21 6.10
N LYS A 61 10.99 7.01 6.47
CA LYS A 61 12.36 6.55 6.14
C LYS A 61 12.56 6.46 4.63
N MET A 62 11.60 5.85 3.92
CA MET A 62 11.65 5.73 2.47
C MET A 62 11.66 7.12 1.81
N GLY A 63 10.79 8.02 2.27
CA GLY A 63 10.75 9.41 1.79
C GLY A 63 12.08 10.13 1.98
N LYS A 64 12.72 9.99 3.16
CA LYS A 64 14.04 10.57 3.39
C LYS A 64 15.14 9.94 2.52
N ALA A 65 15.10 8.63 2.30
CA ALA A 65 16.07 7.92 1.49
C ALA A 65 15.99 8.32 0.00
N THR A 66 14.81 8.71 -0.47
CA THR A 66 14.55 9.12 -1.85
C THR A 66 14.46 10.64 -2.04
N GLY A 67 14.86 11.42 -1.03
CA GLY A 67 14.88 12.88 -1.12
C GLY A 67 13.49 13.54 -1.16
N CYS A 68 12.43 12.79 -0.79
CA CYS A 68 11.08 13.36 -0.74
C CYS A 68 10.92 14.38 0.40
N THR A 69 9.98 15.28 0.20
CA THR A 69 9.34 16.01 1.30
C THR A 69 8.44 15.07 2.09
N VAL A 70 8.66 14.96 3.40
CA VAL A 70 7.76 14.24 4.31
C VAL A 70 6.73 15.22 4.85
N ASN A 71 5.47 15.00 4.48
CA ASN A 71 4.36 15.88 4.87
C ASN A 71 4.03 15.72 6.36
N GLN A 72 3.92 16.86 7.06
CA GLN A 72 3.54 16.88 8.48
C GLN A 72 2.05 16.66 8.69
N LEU A 73 1.25 16.94 7.69
CA LEU A 73 -0.18 16.66 7.63
C LEU A 73 -0.40 15.78 6.39
N CYS A 74 -0.97 14.62 6.60
CA CYS A 74 -1.41 13.74 5.53
C CYS A 74 -2.80 13.19 5.84
N LYS A 75 -3.50 12.74 4.81
CA LYS A 75 -4.90 12.33 4.88
C LYS A 75 -5.05 10.92 4.34
N ALA A 76 -5.91 10.13 4.97
CA ALA A 76 -6.37 8.88 4.41
C ALA A 76 -7.63 9.12 3.56
N ASP A 77 -7.70 8.45 2.43
CA ASP A 77 -8.82 8.45 1.48
C ASP A 77 -9.36 7.04 1.31
N ARG A 78 -10.57 6.91 0.78
CA ARG A 78 -11.14 5.62 0.40
C ARG A 78 -11.05 5.44 -1.11
N LYS A 79 -10.30 4.42 -1.53
CA LYS A 79 -10.25 3.95 -2.92
C LYS A 79 -11.36 2.93 -3.11
N ASN A 80 -12.50 3.38 -3.63
CA ASN A 80 -13.70 2.57 -3.72
C ASN A 80 -13.70 1.74 -5.01
N TYR A 81 -13.80 0.42 -4.87
CA TYR A 81 -14.07 -0.51 -5.97
C TYR A 81 -14.64 -1.84 -5.45
N PHE A 82 -15.31 -2.58 -6.31
CA PHE A 82 -15.95 -3.85 -5.95
C PHE A 82 -15.14 -5.00 -6.53
N TYR A 83 -14.53 -5.79 -5.66
CA TYR A 83 -13.84 -7.01 -6.03
C TYR A 83 -13.86 -8.00 -4.86
N PRO A 84 -13.80 -9.33 -5.09
CA PRO A 84 -13.89 -10.31 -4.02
C PRO A 84 -12.85 -10.18 -2.92
N ASP A 85 -11.67 -9.67 -3.23
CA ASP A 85 -10.57 -9.44 -2.29
C ASP A 85 -10.75 -8.24 -1.34
N LEU A 86 -11.84 -7.51 -1.50
CA LEU A 86 -12.18 -6.35 -0.66
C LEU A 86 -13.48 -6.55 0.11
N PRO A 87 -13.44 -7.05 1.35
CA PRO A 87 -14.64 -7.26 2.16
C PRO A 87 -15.40 -5.97 2.47
N LYS A 88 -14.72 -4.82 2.46
CA LYS A 88 -15.30 -3.50 2.71
C LYS A 88 -15.77 -2.77 1.45
N ALA A 89 -15.49 -3.31 0.26
CA ALA A 89 -15.67 -2.66 -1.04
C ALA A 89 -14.84 -1.37 -1.22
N TYR A 90 -13.83 -1.14 -0.38
CA TYR A 90 -12.84 -0.08 -0.51
C TYR A 90 -11.52 -0.45 0.16
N GLN A 91 -10.43 0.16 -0.28
CA GLN A 91 -9.15 0.20 0.42
C GLN A 91 -8.95 1.58 1.05
N ILE A 92 -8.37 1.62 2.24
CA ILE A 92 -7.86 2.87 2.81
C ILE A 92 -6.53 3.15 2.12
N SER A 93 -6.42 4.31 1.50
CA SER A 93 -5.26 4.74 0.71
C SER A 93 -4.98 6.22 0.95
N GLN A 94 -4.15 6.86 0.13
CA GLN A 94 -3.92 8.29 0.12
C GLN A 94 -3.86 8.79 -1.32
N PHE A 95 -4.40 9.95 -1.62
CA PHE A 95 -4.40 10.53 -2.96
C PHE A 95 -3.77 11.92 -3.00
N ASP A 96 -4.47 12.95 -2.56
CA ASP A 96 -4.09 14.36 -2.70
C ASP A 96 -3.17 14.88 -1.59
N VAL A 97 -3.13 14.22 -0.43
CA VAL A 97 -2.24 14.58 0.69
C VAL A 97 -1.48 13.33 1.18
N PRO A 98 -0.53 12.82 0.37
CA PRO A 98 0.24 11.61 0.70
C PRO A 98 1.24 11.87 1.83
N ILE A 99 1.81 10.79 2.38
CA ILE A 99 2.85 10.89 3.42
C ILE A 99 4.14 11.54 2.91
N CYS A 100 4.54 11.28 1.65
CA CYS A 100 5.72 11.87 1.04
C CYS A 100 5.47 12.22 -0.42
N GLU A 101 6.17 13.24 -0.91
CA GLU A 101 6.09 13.70 -2.29
C GLU A 101 7.39 14.36 -2.78
N ASN A 102 7.48 14.54 -4.11
CA ASN A 102 8.54 15.27 -4.78
C ASN A 102 9.95 14.75 -4.49
N GLY A 103 10.14 13.43 -4.63
CA GLY A 103 11.43 12.77 -4.52
C GLY A 103 12.10 12.48 -5.86
N GLU A 104 13.27 11.84 -5.79
CA GLU A 104 14.00 11.42 -6.98
C GLU A 104 14.79 10.15 -6.69
N VAL A 105 14.80 9.23 -7.64
CA VAL A 105 15.58 8.00 -7.60
C VAL A 105 16.63 8.03 -8.70
N PHE A 106 17.87 7.75 -8.36
CA PHE A 106 18.98 7.68 -9.30
C PHE A 106 19.34 6.23 -9.64
N PHE A 107 19.69 6.00 -10.89
CA PHE A 107 20.15 4.71 -11.37
C PHE A 107 21.19 4.88 -12.48
N TYR A 108 21.89 3.81 -12.83
CA TYR A 108 22.92 3.84 -13.88
C TYR A 108 22.55 2.86 -14.98
N VAL A 109 22.69 3.31 -16.23
CA VAL A 109 22.59 2.48 -17.43
C VAL A 109 23.87 2.70 -18.23
N ASP A 110 24.61 1.63 -18.52
CA ASP A 110 25.90 1.66 -19.24
C ASP A 110 26.90 2.69 -18.66
N GLY A 111 26.93 2.83 -17.34
CA GLY A 111 27.80 3.78 -16.64
C GLY A 111 27.31 5.24 -16.64
N VAL A 112 26.23 5.55 -17.31
CA VAL A 112 25.62 6.89 -17.33
C VAL A 112 24.57 7.00 -16.22
N LYS A 113 24.66 8.06 -15.42
CA LYS A 113 23.69 8.34 -14.34
C LYS A 113 22.40 8.89 -14.94
N HIS A 114 21.31 8.29 -14.57
CA HIS A 114 19.93 8.72 -14.86
C HIS A 114 19.17 8.97 -13.59
N SER A 115 18.04 9.66 -13.70
CA SER A 115 17.11 9.83 -12.59
C SER A 115 15.67 9.63 -13.05
N CYS A 116 14.84 9.24 -12.08
CA CYS A 116 13.39 9.17 -12.22
C CYS A 116 12.76 9.97 -11.10
N ARG A 117 11.87 10.90 -11.46
CA ARG A 117 11.12 11.66 -10.48
C ARG A 117 10.16 10.74 -9.73
N LEU A 118 10.17 10.81 -8.42
CA LEU A 118 9.22 10.16 -7.55
C LEU A 118 8.13 11.16 -7.19
N GLU A 119 6.96 11.00 -7.77
CA GLU A 119 5.85 11.94 -7.59
C GLU A 119 5.34 11.92 -6.15
N ARG A 120 5.06 10.70 -5.64
CA ARG A 120 4.60 10.51 -4.26
C ARG A 120 4.95 9.13 -3.72
N ILE A 121 5.01 9.04 -2.40
CA ILE A 121 4.92 7.79 -1.64
C ILE A 121 3.66 7.90 -0.79
N HIS A 122 2.82 6.89 -0.84
CA HIS A 122 1.64 6.80 0.01
C HIS A 122 1.54 5.38 0.58
N PHE A 123 0.87 5.23 1.69
CA PHE A 123 0.53 3.93 2.21
C PHE A 123 -0.90 3.55 1.83
N GLU A 124 -1.08 2.28 1.61
CA GLU A 124 -2.35 1.69 1.21
C GLU A 124 -2.60 0.43 2.01
N GLU A 125 -3.84 0.17 2.35
CA GLU A 125 -4.27 -1.10 2.91
C GLU A 125 -4.13 -2.18 1.84
N ASP A 126 -3.51 -3.30 2.21
CA ASP A 126 -3.42 -4.44 1.31
C ASP A 126 -4.81 -5.10 1.13
N ALA A 127 -5.07 -5.59 -0.06
CA ALA A 127 -6.28 -6.35 -0.36
C ALA A 127 -6.14 -7.79 0.15
N GLY A 128 -7.23 -8.53 0.19
CA GLY A 128 -7.19 -9.97 0.38
C GLY A 128 -6.55 -10.66 -0.83
N LYS A 129 -6.13 -11.88 -0.65
CA LYS A 129 -5.53 -12.70 -1.70
C LYS A 129 -6.56 -13.67 -2.27
N LEU A 130 -6.70 -13.69 -3.58
CA LEU A 130 -7.48 -14.70 -4.29
C LEU A 130 -6.63 -15.96 -4.47
N LEU A 131 -7.10 -17.06 -3.91
CA LEU A 131 -6.51 -18.37 -4.07
C LEU A 131 -7.44 -19.18 -4.97
N HIS A 132 -6.93 -19.64 -6.11
CA HIS A 132 -7.66 -20.47 -7.06
C HIS A 132 -7.26 -21.93 -6.86
N ASP A 133 -8.22 -22.75 -6.49
CA ASP A 133 -8.07 -24.21 -6.39
C ASP A 133 -8.97 -24.88 -7.41
N GLU A 134 -8.47 -25.93 -8.07
CA GLU A 134 -9.23 -26.67 -9.08
C GLU A 134 -10.38 -27.49 -8.48
N ILE A 135 -10.29 -27.83 -7.19
CA ILE A 135 -11.27 -28.67 -6.48
C ILE A 135 -12.27 -27.83 -5.71
N ASP A 136 -11.78 -26.87 -4.93
CA ASP A 136 -12.59 -26.07 -3.99
C ASP A 136 -13.04 -24.72 -4.54
N GLY A 137 -12.59 -24.36 -5.75
CA GLY A 137 -12.91 -23.10 -6.41
C GLY A 137 -12.03 -21.94 -5.94
N THR A 138 -12.60 -20.73 -5.85
CA THR A 138 -11.87 -19.54 -5.45
C THR A 138 -12.13 -19.21 -4.00
N ILE A 139 -11.06 -19.08 -3.21
CA ILE A 139 -11.09 -18.67 -1.80
C ILE A 139 -10.42 -17.30 -1.70
N VAL A 140 -10.90 -16.46 -0.80
CA VAL A 140 -10.29 -15.17 -0.46
C VAL A 140 -9.64 -15.28 0.93
N ASP A 141 -8.35 -14.98 1.04
CA ASP A 141 -7.59 -14.93 2.30
C ASP A 141 -7.25 -13.48 2.68
#